data_a2465d5a7b464e5cb431303325c232a9
#
_entry.id   a2465d5a7b464e5cb431303325c232a9
#
_cell.length_a   1.000
_cell.length_b   1.000
_cell.length_c   1.000
_cell.angle_alpha   90.00
_cell.angle_beta   90.00
_cell.angle_gamma   90.00
#
_symmetry.space_group_name_H-M   'P 1'
#
loop_
_entity.id
_entity.type
_entity.pdbx_description
1 polymer ?
#
loop_
_entity_poly.entity_id
_entity_poly.type
_entity_poly.pdbx_seq_one_letter_code
_entity_poly.pdbx_strand_id
1 'polypeptide(L)'
;MPDQQPLRGVWILVTRPAHQADSVCQAIEAAGGNAIRWPVLSIEDRTHGEQAQSAVKRLHEFDLTLFVSENAARFGVKLIRALGFAPSSKPVFAVGRGTARSLQALGVPQPRYPLDDPNSEGLLSLPELQGTRVSGQRILIFRGEGGRERLAEILKERGAQVEYAEVYRRAQAPSDPAIVSRHWEQGRLDIALVTSADGLRALVKMLSAREGERLFATPLLVVGPRMAALVRAIGFRESPLEIPEPSADTVVEALVAWRKEHRR
;
A
#
# COMPACT_ATOMS: atom_id res chain seq x y z
N MET A 1 18.04 -30.77 9.63
CA MET A 1 16.85 -30.36 8.85
C MET A 1 16.54 -28.94 9.23
N PRO A 2 16.40 -27.98 8.30
CA PRO A 2 15.86 -26.69 8.67
C PRO A 2 14.46 -26.89 9.27
N ASP A 3 14.17 -26.15 10.33
CA ASP A 3 12.89 -26.22 11.03
C ASP A 3 11.77 -25.94 10.01
N GLN A 4 10.93 -26.95 9.72
CA GLN A 4 9.86 -26.85 8.71
C GLN A 4 8.77 -25.83 9.14
N GLN A 5 8.78 -25.40 10.41
CA GLN A 5 7.83 -24.42 10.96
C GLN A 5 8.55 -23.34 11.78
N PRO A 6 9.37 -22.50 11.12
CA PRO A 6 10.20 -21.52 11.81
C PRO A 6 9.42 -20.45 12.59
N LEU A 7 8.10 -20.28 12.35
CA LEU A 7 7.21 -19.37 13.08
C LEU A 7 6.22 -20.08 14.01
N ARG A 8 6.43 -21.37 14.32
CA ARG A 8 5.51 -22.11 15.19
C ARG A 8 5.30 -21.41 16.54
N GLY A 9 4.03 -21.14 16.87
CA GLY A 9 3.63 -20.48 18.11
C GLY A 9 3.69 -18.96 18.09
N VAL A 10 4.15 -18.32 17.01
CA VAL A 10 4.15 -16.86 16.86
C VAL A 10 2.80 -16.38 16.33
N TRP A 11 2.25 -15.34 16.94
CA TRP A 11 0.98 -14.71 16.58
C TRP A 11 1.20 -13.31 16.00
N ILE A 12 0.81 -13.12 14.76
CA ILE A 12 1.10 -11.91 13.99
C ILE A 12 -0.20 -11.19 13.63
N LEU A 13 -0.40 -9.96 14.11
CA LEU A 13 -1.51 -9.12 13.70
C LEU A 13 -1.23 -8.52 12.32
N VAL A 14 -2.00 -8.89 11.32
CA VAL A 14 -1.89 -8.39 9.95
C VAL A 14 -2.94 -7.32 9.72
N THR A 15 -2.51 -6.04 9.65
CA THR A 15 -3.40 -4.86 9.60
C THR A 15 -3.72 -4.38 8.18
N ARG A 16 -3.19 -5.06 7.17
CA ARG A 16 -3.38 -4.72 5.74
C ARG A 16 -4.84 -4.85 5.32
N PRO A 17 -5.32 -4.06 4.34
CA PRO A 17 -6.61 -4.29 3.68
C PRO A 17 -6.77 -5.76 3.25
N ALA A 18 -7.97 -6.33 3.42
CA ALA A 18 -8.22 -7.77 3.27
C ALA A 18 -7.63 -8.36 1.98
N HIS A 19 -7.86 -7.73 0.83
CA HIS A 19 -7.35 -8.19 -0.47
C HIS A 19 -5.82 -8.12 -0.64
N GLN A 20 -5.10 -7.45 0.27
CA GLN A 20 -3.63 -7.37 0.29
C GLN A 20 -3.02 -8.23 1.40
N ALA A 21 -3.84 -8.79 2.28
CA ALA A 21 -3.39 -9.58 3.42
C ALA A 21 -3.16 -11.06 3.05
N ASP A 22 -3.88 -11.59 2.07
CA ASP A 22 -3.98 -13.04 1.83
C ASP A 22 -2.62 -13.72 1.58
N SER A 23 -1.80 -13.20 0.67
CA SER A 23 -0.49 -13.80 0.37
C SER A 23 0.46 -13.82 1.57
N VAL A 24 0.46 -12.73 2.35
CA VAL A 24 1.28 -12.62 3.57
C VAL A 24 0.77 -13.57 4.66
N CYS A 25 -0.55 -13.62 4.88
CA CYS A 25 -1.14 -14.53 5.87
C CYS A 25 -0.86 -15.99 5.52
N GLN A 26 -1.04 -16.38 4.27
CA GLN A 26 -0.73 -17.73 3.79
C GLN A 26 0.75 -18.09 3.99
N ALA A 27 1.65 -17.16 3.71
CA ALA A 27 3.08 -17.40 3.92
C ALA A 27 3.46 -17.54 5.41
N ILE A 28 2.87 -16.72 6.29
CA ILE A 28 3.02 -16.83 7.74
C ILE A 28 2.52 -18.19 8.22
N GLU A 29 1.33 -18.61 7.78
CA GLU A 29 0.69 -19.88 8.13
C GLU A 29 1.51 -21.08 7.59
N ALA A 30 2.03 -20.99 6.38
CA ALA A 30 2.92 -22.02 5.80
C ALA A 30 4.24 -22.15 6.59
N ALA A 31 4.73 -21.07 7.17
CA ALA A 31 5.89 -21.08 8.05
C ALA A 31 5.56 -21.54 9.50
N GLY A 32 4.32 -21.95 9.77
CA GLY A 32 3.85 -22.43 11.09
C GLY A 32 3.41 -21.33 12.05
N GLY A 33 3.35 -20.09 11.62
CA GLY A 33 2.84 -18.96 12.41
C GLY A 33 1.32 -18.85 12.40
N ASN A 34 0.78 -17.96 13.25
CA ASN A 34 -0.65 -17.69 13.36
C ASN A 34 -0.92 -16.27 12.88
N ALA A 35 -1.57 -16.10 11.73
CA ALA A 35 -1.93 -14.79 11.20
C ALA A 35 -3.31 -14.34 11.69
N ILE A 36 -3.35 -13.24 12.46
CA ILE A 36 -4.58 -12.60 12.88
C ILE A 36 -4.93 -11.55 11.82
N ARG A 37 -5.91 -11.85 10.95
CA ARG A 37 -6.39 -10.93 9.91
C ARG A 37 -7.28 -9.87 10.55
N TRP A 38 -6.75 -8.67 10.72
CA TRP A 38 -7.50 -7.57 11.33
C TRP A 38 -7.22 -6.25 10.59
N PRO A 39 -7.84 -6.06 9.42
CA PRO A 39 -7.61 -4.87 8.60
C PRO A 39 -8.03 -3.60 9.35
N VAL A 40 -7.18 -2.58 9.35
CA VAL A 40 -7.47 -1.26 9.93
C VAL A 40 -8.04 -0.29 8.89
N LEU A 41 -7.81 -0.58 7.60
CA LEU A 41 -8.33 0.19 6.47
C LEU A 41 -9.07 -0.73 5.51
N SER A 42 -10.17 -0.24 4.96
CA SER A 42 -10.86 -0.77 3.79
C SER A 42 -10.58 0.09 2.57
N ILE A 43 -10.60 -0.55 1.41
CA ILE A 43 -10.46 0.12 0.11
C ILE A 43 -11.81 0.03 -0.59
N GLU A 44 -12.49 1.15 -0.68
CA GLU A 44 -13.80 1.25 -1.29
C GLU A 44 -13.69 1.61 -2.77
N ASP A 45 -14.43 0.91 -3.61
CA ASP A 45 -14.51 1.16 -5.05
C ASP A 45 -15.23 2.48 -5.33
N ARG A 46 -14.61 3.37 -6.09
CA ARG A 46 -15.16 4.66 -6.54
C ARG A 46 -15.26 4.74 -8.05
N THR A 47 -15.13 3.63 -8.76
CA THR A 47 -15.22 3.59 -10.23
C THR A 47 -16.60 4.03 -10.77
N HIS A 48 -17.62 4.05 -9.93
CA HIS A 48 -18.95 4.57 -10.27
C HIS A 48 -19.08 6.09 -10.07
N GLY A 49 -18.06 6.77 -9.53
CA GLY A 49 -18.06 8.22 -9.35
C GLY A 49 -18.05 8.96 -10.69
N GLU A 50 -18.91 9.98 -10.81
CA GLU A 50 -19.07 10.75 -12.04
C GLU A 50 -17.76 11.38 -12.54
N GLN A 51 -16.94 11.90 -11.63
CA GLN A 51 -15.65 12.51 -11.93
C GLN A 51 -14.69 11.51 -12.59
N ALA A 52 -14.51 10.31 -12.03
CA ALA A 52 -13.63 9.30 -12.58
C ALA A 52 -14.14 8.77 -13.93
N GLN A 53 -15.47 8.54 -14.05
CA GLN A 53 -16.08 8.11 -15.30
C GLN A 53 -15.94 9.17 -16.40
N SER A 54 -16.20 10.44 -16.09
CA SER A 54 -16.08 11.55 -17.03
C SER A 54 -14.65 11.68 -17.56
N ALA A 55 -13.64 11.59 -16.68
CA ALA A 55 -12.24 11.61 -17.07
C ALA A 55 -11.89 10.44 -18.00
N VAL A 56 -12.31 9.21 -17.66
CA VAL A 56 -11.97 8.02 -18.47
C VAL A 56 -12.74 8.00 -19.79
N LYS A 57 -13.97 8.50 -19.87
CA LYS A 57 -14.67 8.64 -21.17
C LYS A 57 -13.92 9.53 -22.16
N ARG A 58 -13.11 10.47 -21.67
CA ARG A 58 -12.22 11.33 -22.45
C ARG A 58 -10.78 10.82 -22.51
N LEU A 59 -10.53 9.51 -22.27
CA LEU A 59 -9.18 8.93 -22.25
C LEU A 59 -8.39 9.22 -23.54
N HIS A 60 -9.07 9.31 -24.68
CA HIS A 60 -8.47 9.63 -25.97
C HIS A 60 -7.83 11.03 -26.03
N GLU A 61 -8.30 11.97 -25.21
CA GLU A 61 -7.78 13.34 -25.15
C GLU A 61 -6.48 13.47 -24.34
N PHE A 62 -6.11 12.47 -23.54
CA PHE A 62 -4.89 12.48 -22.76
C PHE A 62 -3.72 11.91 -23.54
N ASP A 63 -2.51 12.42 -23.28
CA ASP A 63 -1.28 11.97 -23.91
C ASP A 63 -0.65 10.80 -23.15
N LEU A 64 -0.83 10.76 -21.84
CA LEU A 64 -0.33 9.67 -20.99
C LEU A 64 -1.19 9.48 -19.73
N THR A 65 -1.01 8.32 -19.07
CA THR A 65 -1.67 7.98 -17.82
C THR A 65 -0.67 7.63 -16.73
N LEU A 66 -0.95 8.07 -15.50
CA LEU A 66 -0.14 7.78 -14.31
C LEU A 66 -0.97 6.98 -13.30
N PHE A 67 -0.39 5.93 -12.71
CA PHE A 67 -0.98 5.14 -11.65
C PHE A 67 -0.14 5.24 -10.37
N VAL A 68 -0.71 5.83 -9.32
CA VAL A 68 0.05 6.18 -8.10
C VAL A 68 -0.01 5.12 -6.99
N SER A 69 -0.63 3.96 -7.24
CA SER A 69 -0.68 2.83 -6.31
C SER A 69 -1.22 1.57 -6.99
N GLU A 70 -1.02 0.40 -6.37
CA GLU A 70 -1.62 -0.87 -6.82
C GLU A 70 -3.15 -0.80 -6.85
N ASN A 71 -3.78 -0.11 -5.88
CA ASN A 71 -5.22 0.10 -5.89
C ASN A 71 -5.67 0.99 -7.06
N ALA A 72 -4.91 2.05 -7.37
CA ALA A 72 -5.16 2.88 -8.54
C ALA A 72 -5.06 2.05 -9.84
N ALA A 73 -4.06 1.17 -9.95
CA ALA A 73 -3.93 0.25 -11.07
C ALA A 73 -5.16 -0.68 -11.18
N ARG A 74 -5.51 -1.36 -10.10
CA ARG A 74 -6.64 -2.30 -10.06
C ARG A 74 -7.97 -1.63 -10.45
N PHE A 75 -8.32 -0.54 -9.79
CA PHE A 75 -9.61 0.12 -10.04
C PHE A 75 -9.61 0.95 -11.32
N GLY A 76 -8.49 1.58 -11.67
CA GLY A 76 -8.37 2.35 -12.92
C GLY A 76 -8.48 1.44 -14.15
N VAL A 77 -7.76 0.31 -14.18
CA VAL A 77 -7.88 -0.67 -15.28
C VAL A 77 -9.29 -1.26 -15.35
N LYS A 78 -9.91 -1.56 -14.20
CA LYS A 78 -11.30 -1.99 -14.13
C LYS A 78 -12.23 -0.97 -14.80
N LEU A 79 -12.10 0.31 -14.45
CA LEU A 79 -12.93 1.39 -15.00
C LEU A 79 -12.70 1.58 -16.50
N ILE A 80 -11.42 1.63 -16.93
CA ILE A 80 -11.07 1.80 -18.37
C ILE A 80 -11.75 0.70 -19.19
N ARG A 81 -11.63 -0.56 -18.76
CA ARG A 81 -12.25 -1.70 -19.46
C ARG A 81 -13.78 -1.67 -19.43
N ALA A 82 -14.37 -1.33 -18.29
CA ALA A 82 -15.83 -1.22 -18.16
C ALA A 82 -16.45 -0.18 -19.12
N LEU A 83 -15.65 0.84 -19.48
CA LEU A 83 -16.05 1.87 -20.45
C LEU A 83 -15.64 1.54 -21.90
N GLY A 84 -15.11 0.34 -22.16
CA GLY A 84 -14.77 -0.14 -23.51
C GLY A 84 -13.41 0.32 -24.04
N PHE A 85 -12.54 0.90 -23.20
CA PHE A 85 -11.20 1.34 -23.62
C PHE A 85 -10.13 0.29 -23.31
N ALA A 86 -9.02 0.36 -24.08
CA ALA A 86 -7.81 -0.41 -23.80
C ALA A 86 -6.93 0.34 -22.79
N PRO A 87 -6.52 -0.28 -21.65
CA PRO A 87 -5.67 0.39 -20.66
C PRO A 87 -4.30 0.83 -21.18
N SER A 88 -3.82 0.20 -22.25
CA SER A 88 -2.53 0.48 -22.91
C SER A 88 -2.67 1.38 -24.14
N SER A 89 -3.81 2.00 -24.39
CA SER A 89 -4.02 2.91 -25.53
C SER A 89 -3.14 4.16 -25.47
N LYS A 90 -2.60 4.48 -24.29
CA LYS A 90 -1.69 5.60 -24.04
C LYS A 90 -0.44 5.10 -23.30
N PRO A 91 0.70 5.83 -23.34
CA PRO A 91 1.82 5.56 -22.46
C PRO A 91 1.39 5.49 -21.00
N VAL A 92 1.76 4.40 -20.32
CA VAL A 92 1.37 4.13 -18.93
C VAL A 92 2.58 4.25 -18.02
N PHE A 93 2.42 5.02 -16.95
CA PHE A 93 3.43 5.20 -15.92
C PHE A 93 2.92 4.72 -14.56
N ALA A 94 3.81 4.10 -13.79
CA ALA A 94 3.56 3.64 -12.43
C ALA A 94 4.49 4.33 -11.44
N VAL A 95 3.98 4.65 -10.27
CA VAL A 95 4.80 5.31 -9.23
C VAL A 95 5.98 4.46 -8.75
N GLY A 96 5.92 3.14 -8.94
CA GLY A 96 6.98 2.23 -8.56
C GLY A 96 6.72 0.79 -8.97
N ARG A 97 7.66 -0.09 -8.62
CA ARG A 97 7.69 -1.51 -9.04
C ARG A 97 6.41 -2.29 -8.68
N GLY A 98 5.87 -2.12 -7.46
CA GLY A 98 4.63 -2.81 -7.04
C GLY A 98 3.44 -2.45 -7.91
N THR A 99 3.26 -1.16 -8.21
CA THR A 99 2.21 -0.66 -9.11
C THR A 99 2.43 -1.16 -10.54
N ALA A 100 3.68 -1.19 -11.02
CA ALA A 100 4.01 -1.69 -12.35
C ALA A 100 3.70 -3.19 -12.48
N ARG A 101 4.07 -4.02 -11.50
CA ARG A 101 3.71 -5.46 -11.45
C ARG A 101 2.19 -5.65 -11.46
N SER A 102 1.44 -4.85 -10.68
CA SER A 102 -0.02 -4.88 -10.66
C SER A 102 -0.62 -4.56 -12.02
N LEU A 103 -0.11 -3.54 -12.71
CA LEU A 103 -0.53 -3.20 -14.08
C LEU A 103 -0.23 -4.34 -15.06
N GLN A 104 0.96 -4.95 -15.00
CA GLN A 104 1.33 -6.09 -15.85
C GLN A 104 0.42 -7.29 -15.63
N ALA A 105 0.14 -7.65 -14.36
CA ALA A 105 -0.80 -8.71 -14.02
C ALA A 105 -2.22 -8.43 -14.53
N LEU A 106 -2.58 -7.16 -14.68
CA LEU A 106 -3.83 -6.70 -15.28
C LEU A 106 -3.74 -6.58 -16.82
N GLY A 107 -2.69 -7.08 -17.47
CA GLY A 107 -2.55 -7.07 -18.92
C GLY A 107 -2.19 -5.72 -19.54
N VAL A 108 -1.61 -4.81 -18.76
CA VAL A 108 -1.02 -3.57 -19.28
C VAL A 108 0.47 -3.84 -19.53
N PRO A 109 0.93 -3.90 -20.81
CA PRO A 109 2.31 -4.23 -21.11
C PRO A 109 3.24 -3.05 -20.79
N GLN A 110 4.42 -3.36 -20.28
CA GLN A 110 5.55 -2.44 -20.14
C GLN A 110 5.22 -1.06 -19.52
N PRO A 111 4.55 -1.00 -18.34
CA PRO A 111 4.39 0.28 -17.65
C PRO A 111 5.77 0.83 -17.28
N ARG A 112 6.00 2.12 -17.52
CA ARG A 112 7.24 2.81 -17.16
C ARG A 112 7.22 3.18 -15.68
N TYR A 113 8.33 2.98 -14.97
CA TYR A 113 8.44 3.32 -13.54
C TYR A 113 9.89 3.59 -13.16
N PRO A 114 10.16 4.37 -12.10
CA PRO A 114 11.51 4.60 -11.60
C PRO A 114 12.09 3.32 -11.01
N LEU A 115 13.34 3.00 -11.35
CA LEU A 115 14.03 1.78 -10.88
C LEU A 115 14.65 1.97 -9.50
N ASP A 116 15.29 3.13 -9.28
CA ASP A 116 16.11 3.42 -8.11
C ASP A 116 15.29 4.03 -6.95
N ASP A 117 14.30 4.86 -7.24
CA ASP A 117 13.50 5.58 -6.25
C ASP A 117 12.00 5.41 -6.54
N PRO A 118 11.37 4.32 -6.06
CA PRO A 118 9.99 3.94 -6.40
C PRO A 118 8.95 4.78 -5.64
N ASN A 119 8.97 6.09 -5.84
CA ASN A 119 8.05 7.08 -5.27
C ASN A 119 7.70 8.18 -6.29
N SER A 120 6.95 9.20 -5.85
CA SER A 120 6.54 10.31 -6.73
C SER A 120 7.73 11.14 -7.21
N GLU A 121 8.76 11.31 -6.42
CA GLU A 121 9.97 12.04 -6.73
C GLU A 121 10.77 11.32 -7.83
N GLY A 122 10.97 10.00 -7.66
CA GLY A 122 11.59 9.16 -8.67
C GLY A 122 10.78 9.12 -9.98
N LEU A 123 9.44 9.03 -9.89
CA LEU A 123 8.58 9.12 -11.06
C LEU A 123 8.78 10.44 -11.82
N LEU A 124 8.83 11.56 -11.10
CA LEU A 124 9.08 12.89 -11.66
C LEU A 124 10.50 13.05 -12.26
N SER A 125 11.44 12.18 -11.91
CA SER A 125 12.80 12.19 -12.45
C SER A 125 12.90 11.49 -13.82
N LEU A 126 11.88 10.74 -14.24
CA LEU A 126 11.88 10.08 -15.54
C LEU A 126 11.99 11.11 -16.69
N PRO A 127 12.80 10.84 -17.71
CA PRO A 127 13.04 11.78 -18.82
C PRO A 127 11.76 12.25 -19.52
N GLU A 128 10.74 11.39 -19.60
CA GLU A 128 9.47 11.69 -20.26
C GLU A 128 8.60 12.67 -19.47
N LEU A 129 8.82 12.77 -18.15
CA LEU A 129 8.08 13.69 -17.27
C LEU A 129 8.88 14.96 -16.94
N GLN A 130 10.03 15.18 -17.58
CA GLN A 130 10.83 16.37 -17.39
C GLN A 130 10.37 17.55 -18.27
N GLY A 131 10.44 18.76 -17.69
CA GLY A 131 10.36 20.08 -18.29
C GLY A 131 9.64 20.17 -19.64
N THR A 132 10.44 20.37 -20.71
CA THR A 132 9.92 20.60 -22.06
C THR A 132 9.18 19.40 -22.67
N ARG A 133 9.43 18.17 -22.21
CA ARG A 133 8.77 16.98 -22.75
C ARG A 133 7.33 16.84 -22.28
N VAL A 134 7.02 17.35 -21.10
CA VAL A 134 5.69 17.24 -20.51
C VAL A 134 4.86 18.51 -20.67
N SER A 135 5.50 19.60 -21.09
CA SER A 135 4.84 20.89 -21.34
C SER A 135 3.76 20.75 -22.43
N GLY A 136 2.57 21.23 -22.14
CA GLY A 136 1.40 21.16 -23.02
C GLY A 136 0.69 19.79 -23.03
N GLN A 137 1.29 18.73 -22.46
CA GLN A 137 0.65 17.41 -22.42
C GLN A 137 -0.50 17.35 -21.42
N ARG A 138 -1.53 16.60 -21.80
CA ARG A 138 -2.67 16.26 -20.93
C ARG A 138 -2.42 14.93 -20.24
N ILE A 139 -2.41 14.95 -18.93
CA ILE A 139 -2.04 13.80 -18.07
C ILE A 139 -3.23 13.39 -17.21
N LEU A 140 -3.63 12.13 -17.30
CA LEU A 140 -4.62 11.54 -16.40
C LEU A 140 -3.93 10.76 -15.28
N ILE A 141 -4.16 11.18 -14.03
CA ILE A 141 -3.62 10.51 -12.85
C ILE A 141 -4.72 9.68 -12.18
N PHE A 142 -4.55 8.36 -12.18
CA PHE A 142 -5.38 7.45 -11.40
C PHE A 142 -4.90 7.40 -9.95
N ARG A 143 -5.79 7.73 -9.01
CA ARG A 143 -5.46 7.86 -7.58
C ARG A 143 -6.61 7.44 -6.66
N GLY A 144 -6.35 7.40 -5.36
CA GLY A 144 -7.39 7.39 -4.34
C GLY A 144 -7.84 8.81 -4.00
N GLU A 145 -9.07 8.94 -3.52
CA GLU A 145 -9.65 10.19 -3.02
C GLU A 145 -8.74 10.80 -1.93
N GLY A 146 -8.51 12.11 -1.97
CA GLY A 146 -7.72 12.84 -0.99
C GLY A 146 -6.22 12.49 -0.97
N GLY A 147 -5.65 11.98 -2.07
CA GLY A 147 -4.22 11.68 -2.18
C GLY A 147 -3.36 12.96 -2.22
N ARG A 148 -2.01 12.79 -2.22
CA ARG A 148 -1.06 13.90 -2.24
C ARG A 148 -1.13 14.68 -3.56
N GLU A 149 -1.09 16.02 -3.48
CA GLU A 149 -1.15 16.92 -4.64
C GLU A 149 0.22 17.14 -5.30
N ARG A 150 1.33 16.92 -4.57
CA ARG A 150 2.69 17.28 -4.98
C ARG A 150 3.09 16.81 -6.38
N LEU A 151 2.68 15.59 -6.78
CA LEU A 151 2.96 15.07 -8.13
C LEU A 151 2.31 15.94 -9.21
N ALA A 152 1.04 16.29 -9.04
CA ALA A 152 0.32 17.11 -10.01
C ALA A 152 0.78 18.57 -10.00
N GLU A 153 1.11 19.12 -8.82
CA GLU A 153 1.67 20.47 -8.70
C GLU A 153 2.93 20.61 -9.55
N ILE A 154 3.91 19.69 -9.39
CA ILE A 154 5.14 19.73 -10.15
C ILE A 154 4.90 19.53 -11.65
N LEU A 155 4.01 18.63 -12.03
CA LEU A 155 3.69 18.43 -13.45
C LEU A 155 3.03 19.69 -14.07
N LYS A 156 2.16 20.38 -13.32
CA LYS A 156 1.56 21.65 -13.71
C LYS A 156 2.63 22.78 -13.79
N GLU A 157 3.54 22.85 -12.84
CA GLU A 157 4.69 23.77 -12.87
C GLU A 157 5.57 23.57 -14.12
N ARG A 158 5.64 22.31 -14.62
CA ARG A 158 6.31 21.94 -15.87
C ARG A 158 5.48 22.21 -17.13
N GLY A 159 4.29 22.79 -16.98
CA GLY A 159 3.42 23.16 -18.10
C GLY A 159 2.45 22.08 -18.54
N ALA A 160 2.27 20.98 -17.81
CA ALA A 160 1.29 19.94 -18.13
C ALA A 160 -0.12 20.34 -17.65
N GLN A 161 -1.13 19.82 -18.35
CA GLN A 161 -2.53 19.86 -17.92
C GLN A 161 -2.85 18.55 -17.20
N VAL A 162 -3.10 18.61 -15.90
CA VAL A 162 -3.30 17.41 -15.07
C VAL A 162 -4.74 17.29 -14.63
N GLU A 163 -5.33 16.11 -14.85
CA GLU A 163 -6.64 15.73 -14.37
C GLU A 163 -6.54 14.45 -13.54
N TYR A 164 -7.45 14.27 -12.58
CA TYR A 164 -7.50 13.08 -11.74
C TYR A 164 -8.65 12.16 -12.12
N ALA A 165 -8.43 10.86 -11.97
CA ALA A 165 -9.47 9.85 -11.85
C ALA A 165 -9.37 9.23 -10.45
N GLU A 166 -10.25 9.67 -9.54
CA GLU A 166 -10.31 9.15 -8.18
C GLU A 166 -11.15 7.87 -8.15
N VAL A 167 -10.46 6.72 -8.26
CA VAL A 167 -11.07 5.41 -8.51
C VAL A 167 -11.26 4.56 -7.26
N TYR A 168 -10.76 4.99 -6.11
CA TYR A 168 -10.98 4.34 -4.82
C TYR A 168 -10.89 5.33 -3.66
N ARG A 169 -11.42 4.93 -2.51
CA ARG A 169 -11.27 5.65 -1.25
C ARG A 169 -10.73 4.73 -0.18
N ARG A 170 -9.90 5.27 0.72
CA ARG A 170 -9.52 4.61 1.98
C ARG A 170 -10.52 5.00 3.05
N ALA A 171 -11.10 4.01 3.72
CA ALA A 171 -11.96 4.20 4.88
C ALA A 171 -11.43 3.37 6.05
N GLN A 172 -11.85 3.68 7.26
CA GLN A 172 -11.59 2.82 8.40
C GLN A 172 -12.32 1.48 8.18
N ALA A 173 -11.62 0.36 8.38
CA ALA A 173 -12.26 -0.94 8.28
C ALA A 173 -13.25 -1.16 9.45
N PRO A 174 -14.36 -1.88 9.24
CA PRO A 174 -15.32 -2.21 10.28
C PRO A 174 -14.84 -3.36 11.18
N SER A 175 -13.55 -3.36 11.52
CA SER A 175 -12.94 -4.41 12.35
C SER A 175 -13.22 -4.18 13.83
N ASP A 176 -13.67 -5.23 14.53
CA ASP A 176 -13.99 -5.18 15.96
C ASP A 176 -12.70 -5.16 16.81
N PRO A 177 -12.43 -4.12 17.62
CA PRO A 177 -11.29 -4.06 18.52
C PRO A 177 -11.27 -5.18 19.56
N ALA A 178 -12.41 -5.73 19.96
CA ALA A 178 -12.51 -6.81 20.94
C ALA A 178 -11.79 -8.10 20.45
N ILE A 179 -11.61 -8.30 19.15
CA ILE A 179 -10.83 -9.41 18.61
C ILE A 179 -9.38 -9.29 19.06
N VAL A 180 -8.79 -8.11 18.90
CA VAL A 180 -7.38 -7.85 19.27
C VAL A 180 -7.20 -7.92 20.78
N SER A 181 -8.13 -7.32 21.56
CA SER A 181 -8.12 -7.38 23.03
C SER A 181 -8.08 -8.82 23.54
N ARG A 182 -8.91 -9.71 22.99
CA ARG A 182 -8.91 -11.14 23.35
C ARG A 182 -7.58 -11.85 23.04
N HIS A 183 -6.96 -11.53 21.92
CA HIS A 183 -5.65 -12.10 21.60
C HIS A 183 -4.56 -11.64 22.58
N TRP A 184 -4.53 -10.37 22.98
CA TRP A 184 -3.62 -9.89 24.03
C TRP A 184 -3.89 -10.54 25.39
N GLU A 185 -5.16 -10.69 25.80
CA GLU A 185 -5.53 -11.34 27.06
C GLU A 185 -5.08 -12.80 27.14
N GLN A 186 -5.04 -13.48 25.98
CA GLN A 186 -4.61 -14.87 25.85
C GLN A 186 -3.10 -15.02 25.63
N GLY A 187 -2.32 -13.93 25.60
CA GLY A 187 -0.91 -13.96 25.24
C GLY A 187 -0.66 -14.43 23.80
N ARG A 188 -1.62 -14.16 22.91
CA ARG A 188 -1.61 -14.58 21.49
C ARG A 188 -1.52 -13.40 20.55
N LEU A 189 -0.65 -12.45 20.82
CA LEU A 189 -0.27 -11.37 19.92
C LEU A 189 1.15 -10.96 20.24
N ASP A 190 2.11 -11.39 19.40
CA ASP A 190 3.53 -11.16 19.61
C ASP A 190 4.04 -9.94 18.85
N ILE A 191 3.53 -9.71 17.64
CA ILE A 191 3.98 -8.63 16.74
C ILE A 191 2.88 -8.21 15.79
N ALA A 192 2.88 -6.94 15.34
CA ALA A 192 1.93 -6.45 14.35
C ALA A 192 2.64 -5.97 13.07
N LEU A 193 2.13 -6.39 11.91
CA LEU A 193 2.57 -5.91 10.60
C LEU A 193 1.77 -4.67 10.19
N VAL A 194 2.47 -3.54 10.00
CA VAL A 194 1.88 -2.25 9.60
C VAL A 194 2.65 -1.66 8.42
N THR A 195 2.05 -1.61 7.24
CA THR A 195 2.75 -1.29 5.99
C THR A 195 2.53 0.14 5.47
N SER A 196 1.76 0.98 6.17
CA SER A 196 1.50 2.35 5.75
C SER A 196 1.25 3.30 6.92
N ALA A 197 1.56 4.59 6.73
CA ALA A 197 1.33 5.62 7.74
C ALA A 197 -0.18 5.78 8.07
N ASP A 198 -1.06 5.68 7.07
CA ASP A 198 -2.50 5.73 7.29
C ASP A 198 -2.98 4.51 8.09
N GLY A 199 -2.41 3.32 7.80
CA GLY A 199 -2.67 2.10 8.57
C GLY A 199 -2.22 2.22 10.03
N LEU A 200 -1.05 2.81 10.26
CA LEU A 200 -0.54 3.04 11.62
C LEU A 200 -1.44 4.01 12.40
N ARG A 201 -1.83 5.13 11.78
CA ARG A 201 -2.76 6.09 12.41
C ARG A 201 -4.12 5.46 12.71
N ALA A 202 -4.65 4.65 11.78
CA ALA A 202 -5.91 3.94 11.98
C ALA A 202 -5.80 2.92 13.12
N LEU A 203 -4.70 2.14 13.18
CA LEU A 203 -4.43 1.18 14.26
C LEU A 203 -4.44 1.88 15.63
N VAL A 204 -3.69 2.98 15.76
CA VAL A 204 -3.64 3.76 17.00
C VAL A 204 -5.02 4.32 17.35
N LYS A 205 -5.72 4.91 16.38
CA LYS A 205 -7.07 5.46 16.61
C LYS A 205 -8.07 4.40 17.09
N MET A 206 -7.98 3.17 16.55
CA MET A 206 -8.94 2.10 16.88
C MET A 206 -8.67 1.45 18.23
N LEU A 207 -7.41 1.41 18.70
CA LEU A 207 -7.02 0.63 19.88
C LEU A 207 -6.52 1.46 21.06
N SER A 208 -5.95 2.67 20.84
CA SER A 208 -5.23 3.40 21.90
C SER A 208 -6.11 3.78 23.11
N ALA A 209 -7.37 4.12 22.88
CA ALA A 209 -8.26 4.55 23.96
C ALA A 209 -8.57 3.43 25.00
N ARG A 210 -8.54 2.16 24.55
CA ARG A 210 -8.89 1.01 25.39
C ARG A 210 -7.69 0.13 25.72
N GLU A 211 -6.75 -0.01 24.81
CA GLU A 211 -5.63 -0.96 24.88
C GLU A 211 -4.27 -0.25 24.69
N GLY A 212 -4.20 1.04 25.00
CA GLY A 212 -3.02 1.86 24.68
C GLY A 212 -1.72 1.28 25.23
N GLU A 213 -1.68 0.82 26.48
CA GLU A 213 -0.47 0.26 27.06
C GLU A 213 0.02 -1.00 26.32
N ARG A 214 -0.91 -1.91 25.99
CA ARG A 214 -0.60 -3.15 25.26
C ARG A 214 -0.18 -2.84 23.83
N LEU A 215 -0.91 -1.92 23.16
CA LEU A 215 -0.61 -1.49 21.81
C LEU A 215 0.81 -0.92 21.69
N PHE A 216 1.15 0.04 22.57
CA PHE A 216 2.46 0.70 22.53
C PHE A 216 3.63 -0.20 22.99
N ALA A 217 3.34 -1.30 23.68
CA ALA A 217 4.30 -2.33 24.04
C ALA A 217 4.43 -3.45 23.00
N THR A 218 3.53 -3.50 22.00
CA THR A 218 3.58 -4.52 20.95
C THR A 218 4.62 -4.16 19.89
N PRO A 219 5.59 -5.04 19.58
CA PRO A 219 6.54 -4.84 18.50
C PRO A 219 5.85 -4.64 17.15
N LEU A 220 6.40 -3.79 16.30
CA LEU A 220 5.89 -3.56 14.94
C LEU A 220 6.89 -3.98 13.86
N LEU A 221 6.40 -4.66 12.83
CA LEU A 221 7.10 -4.86 11.56
C LEU A 221 6.58 -3.84 10.55
N VAL A 222 7.48 -3.02 10.00
CA VAL A 222 7.12 -1.86 9.15
C VAL A 222 7.97 -1.78 7.88
N VAL A 223 7.50 -1.00 6.90
CA VAL A 223 8.18 -0.85 5.60
C VAL A 223 9.03 0.41 5.58
N GLY A 224 10.34 0.23 5.62
CA GLY A 224 11.36 1.26 5.43
C GLY A 224 11.53 2.25 6.57
N PRO A 225 12.63 3.03 6.52
CA PRO A 225 13.07 3.90 7.63
C PRO A 225 12.08 5.03 7.94
N ARG A 226 11.31 5.49 6.94
CA ARG A 226 10.30 6.53 7.14
C ARG A 226 9.15 6.05 8.06
N MET A 227 8.73 4.80 7.89
CA MET A 227 7.71 4.20 8.76
C MET A 227 8.26 3.97 10.17
N ALA A 228 9.50 3.49 10.27
CA ALA A 228 10.16 3.31 11.57
C ALA A 228 10.29 4.62 12.34
N ALA A 229 10.68 5.72 11.68
CA ALA A 229 10.72 7.03 12.30
C ALA A 229 9.33 7.48 12.80
N LEU A 230 8.27 7.21 12.04
CA LEU A 230 6.89 7.54 12.45
C LEU A 230 6.45 6.73 13.67
N VAL A 231 6.78 5.44 13.73
CA VAL A 231 6.48 4.55 14.88
C VAL A 231 7.13 5.10 16.15
N ARG A 232 8.43 5.46 16.08
CA ARG A 232 9.15 6.07 17.21
C ARG A 232 8.52 7.41 17.64
N ALA A 233 8.17 8.27 16.67
CA ALA A 233 7.54 9.57 16.93
C ALA A 233 6.16 9.46 17.60
N ILE A 234 5.41 8.39 17.32
CA ILE A 234 4.11 8.11 17.96
C ILE A 234 4.27 7.59 19.39
N GLY A 235 5.42 6.99 19.75
CA GLY A 235 5.73 6.58 21.11
C GLY A 235 5.61 5.08 21.36
N PHE A 236 5.74 4.22 20.35
CA PHE A 236 5.89 2.78 20.56
C PHE A 236 7.19 2.51 21.32
N ARG A 237 7.15 1.57 22.29
CA ARG A 237 8.25 1.31 23.23
C ARG A 237 9.38 0.52 22.58
N GLU A 238 9.03 -0.44 21.73
CA GLU A 238 9.97 -1.28 21.03
C GLU A 238 10.44 -0.64 19.72
N SER A 239 11.71 -0.84 19.39
CA SER A 239 12.21 -0.44 18.07
C SER A 239 11.54 -1.27 16.99
N PRO A 240 10.95 -0.62 15.96
CA PRO A 240 10.29 -1.38 14.91
C PRO A 240 11.27 -2.16 14.06
N LEU A 241 10.87 -3.37 13.63
CA LEU A 241 11.56 -4.12 12.61
C LEU A 241 11.30 -3.48 11.25
N GLU A 242 12.35 -3.28 10.47
CA GLU A 242 12.26 -2.64 9.17
C GLU A 242 12.45 -3.66 8.05
N ILE A 243 11.54 -3.65 7.07
CA ILE A 243 11.67 -4.41 5.83
C ILE A 243 11.65 -3.46 4.62
N PRO A 244 12.32 -3.80 3.51
CA PRO A 244 12.37 -2.93 2.33
C PRO A 244 11.04 -2.89 1.57
N GLU A 245 10.32 -3.99 1.53
CA GLU A 245 9.02 -4.12 0.84
C GLU A 245 8.10 -5.12 1.57
N PRO A 246 6.76 -4.97 1.46
CA PRO A 246 5.80 -5.83 2.16
C PRO A 246 5.45 -7.09 1.35
N SER A 247 6.45 -7.75 0.74
CA SER A 247 6.26 -9.03 0.08
C SER A 247 6.12 -10.16 1.11
N ALA A 248 5.49 -11.27 0.73
CA ALA A 248 5.29 -12.41 1.62
C ALA A 248 6.62 -12.97 2.12
N ASP A 249 7.60 -13.12 1.23
CA ASP A 249 8.92 -13.68 1.54
C ASP A 249 9.67 -12.76 2.53
N THR A 250 9.75 -11.47 2.23
CA THR A 250 10.44 -10.49 3.09
C THR A 250 9.83 -10.40 4.49
N VAL A 251 8.51 -10.48 4.59
CA VAL A 251 7.80 -10.50 5.88
C VAL A 251 8.16 -11.75 6.67
N VAL A 252 8.11 -12.95 6.05
CA VAL A 252 8.42 -14.21 6.73
C VAL A 252 9.89 -14.25 7.16
N GLU A 253 10.83 -13.86 6.30
CA GLU A 253 12.26 -13.78 6.62
C GLU A 253 12.52 -12.89 7.85
N ALA A 254 11.94 -11.69 7.87
CA ALA A 254 12.08 -10.76 9.00
C ALA A 254 11.49 -11.33 10.29
N LEU A 255 10.31 -11.95 10.22
CA LEU A 255 9.67 -12.58 11.37
C LEU A 255 10.50 -13.77 11.93
N VAL A 256 11.10 -14.56 11.04
CA VAL A 256 11.99 -15.67 11.42
C VAL A 256 13.26 -15.16 12.11
N ALA A 257 13.86 -14.09 11.60
CA ALA A 257 15.01 -13.44 12.21
C ALA A 257 14.64 -12.88 13.60
N TRP A 258 13.56 -12.12 13.68
CA TRP A 258 13.05 -11.55 14.93
C TRP A 258 12.78 -12.63 15.99
N ARG A 259 12.14 -13.75 15.62
CA ARG A 259 11.87 -14.86 16.54
C ARG A 259 13.16 -15.46 17.14
N LYS A 260 14.25 -15.56 16.36
CA LYS A 260 15.53 -16.11 16.86
C LYS A 260 16.11 -15.25 17.99
N GLU A 261 15.92 -13.93 17.90
CA GLU A 261 16.40 -12.96 18.90
C GLU A 261 15.50 -12.92 20.15
N HIS A 262 14.20 -13.23 19.99
CA HIS A 262 13.18 -13.14 21.05
C HIS A 262 12.66 -14.53 21.48
N ARG A 263 13.46 -15.60 21.28
CA ARG A 263 13.12 -16.93 21.82
C ARG A 263 13.05 -16.85 23.35
N ARG A 264 11.84 -16.94 23.89
CA ARG A 264 11.57 -17.31 25.27
C ARG A 264 11.53 -18.82 25.41
#